data_0b6a460963e0787e89bdd04472b00736
#
_entry.id   0b6a460963e0787e89bdd04472b00736
#
_cell.length_a   1.000
_cell.length_b   1.000
_cell.length_c   1.000
_cell.angle_alpha   90.00
_cell.angle_beta   90.00
_cell.angle_gamma   90.00
#
_symmetry.space_group_name_H-M   'P 1'
#
loop_
_entity.id
_entity.type
_entity.pdbx_description
1 polymer ?
#
loop_
_entity_poly.entity_id
_entity_poly.type
_entity_poly.pdbx_seq_one_letter_code
_entity_poly.pdbx_strand_id
1 'polypeptide(L)'
;AKLTAIAPTELLQKIEIESYIRHAERQIDQIGRRVIRGEVIPHAEKVFSLFEPHTEWISKGKAGVPVELGVKVCILEDQHQFILHHHVMEKQTDDQIAVSMIAEAKKCFPKLNACSFDKGFHSPAHQAELTQHLDQVTLPRKGKLSKEHQAVERTEEFVKARHAHSAVESAINA
;
A
#
# COMPACT_ATOMS: atom_id res chain seq x y z
N ALA A 1 37.65 28.22 -23.55
CA ALA A 1 36.21 27.97 -23.34
C ALA A 1 35.95 28.20 -21.86
N LYS A 2 35.19 29.27 -21.50
CA LYS A 2 34.71 29.46 -20.12
C LYS A 2 33.64 28.37 -19.83
N LEU A 3 33.95 27.44 -18.94
CA LEU A 3 32.94 26.58 -18.32
C LEU A 3 32.06 27.50 -17.46
N THR A 4 30.90 27.88 -17.98
CA THR A 4 29.87 28.55 -17.19
C THR A 4 29.34 27.53 -16.19
N ALA A 5 29.63 27.77 -14.91
CA ALA A 5 29.09 26.91 -13.84
C ALA A 5 27.57 27.01 -13.86
N ILE A 6 26.91 25.91 -14.16
CA ILE A 6 25.43 25.82 -14.10
C ILE A 6 25.03 25.96 -12.63
N ALA A 7 24.05 26.82 -12.34
CA ALA A 7 23.53 26.97 -10.99
C ALA A 7 22.93 25.61 -10.51
N PRO A 8 23.09 25.24 -9.22
CA PRO A 8 22.58 23.97 -8.71
C PRO A 8 21.08 23.72 -8.98
N THR A 9 20.27 24.77 -8.95
CA THR A 9 18.83 24.71 -9.30
C THR A 9 18.59 24.38 -10.76
N GLU A 10 19.34 24.95 -11.68
CA GLU A 10 19.24 24.65 -13.12
C GLU A 10 19.67 23.20 -13.42
N LEU A 11 20.67 22.71 -12.69
CA LEU A 11 21.12 21.33 -12.82
C LEU A 11 20.04 20.35 -12.36
N LEU A 12 19.36 20.62 -11.23
CA LEU A 12 18.26 19.80 -10.74
C LEU A 12 17.10 19.78 -11.72
N GLN A 13 16.68 20.93 -12.25
CA GLN A 13 15.64 21.03 -13.26
C GLN A 13 16.00 20.25 -14.54
N LYS A 14 17.26 20.34 -14.96
CA LYS A 14 17.72 19.57 -16.13
C LYS A 14 17.62 18.07 -15.90
N ILE A 15 18.05 17.57 -14.75
CA ILE A 15 17.97 16.15 -14.36
C ILE A 15 16.50 15.69 -14.37
N GLU A 16 15.62 16.50 -13.81
CA GLU A 16 14.19 16.21 -13.78
C GLU A 16 13.59 16.12 -15.19
N ILE A 17 13.85 17.11 -16.04
CA ILE A 17 13.40 17.11 -17.44
C ILE A 17 13.94 15.90 -18.19
N GLU A 18 15.22 15.58 -18.07
CA GLU A 18 15.81 14.41 -18.70
C GLU A 18 15.19 13.10 -18.21
N SER A 19 14.75 13.06 -16.94
CA SER A 19 14.02 11.92 -16.39
C SER A 19 12.65 11.74 -17.06
N TYR A 20 11.90 12.84 -17.22
CA TYR A 20 10.61 12.80 -17.94
C TYR A 20 10.77 12.44 -19.42
N ILE A 21 11.81 12.93 -20.08
CA ILE A 21 12.08 12.57 -21.49
C ILE A 21 12.31 11.07 -21.61
N ARG A 22 13.18 10.48 -20.79
CA ARG A 22 13.43 9.02 -20.79
C ARG A 22 12.15 8.23 -20.51
N HIS A 23 11.31 8.75 -19.63
CA HIS A 23 10.04 8.11 -19.29
C HIS A 23 9.04 8.15 -20.46
N ALA A 24 8.97 9.29 -21.15
CA ALA A 24 8.17 9.47 -22.36
C ALA A 24 8.64 8.55 -23.50
N GLU A 25 9.95 8.43 -23.71
CA GLU A 25 10.52 7.52 -24.72
C GLU A 25 10.14 6.07 -24.47
N ARG A 26 10.19 5.62 -23.19
CA ARG A 26 9.73 4.28 -22.82
C ARG A 26 8.24 4.09 -23.10
N GLN A 27 7.42 5.10 -22.83
CA GLN A 27 5.97 5.02 -23.09
C GLN A 27 5.68 4.98 -24.58
N ILE A 28 6.39 5.76 -25.40
CA ILE A 28 6.27 5.74 -26.87
C ILE A 28 6.66 4.36 -27.41
N ASP A 29 7.77 3.79 -26.95
CA ASP A 29 8.18 2.44 -27.35
C ASP A 29 7.12 1.40 -26.94
N GLN A 30 6.61 1.48 -25.72
CA GLN A 30 5.53 0.59 -25.23
C GLN A 30 4.29 0.66 -26.14
N ILE A 31 3.86 1.86 -26.52
CA ILE A 31 2.72 2.05 -27.44
C ILE A 31 3.03 1.43 -28.80
N GLY A 32 4.19 1.72 -29.36
CA GLY A 32 4.63 1.15 -30.65
C GLY A 32 4.66 -0.38 -30.63
N ARG A 33 5.22 -0.97 -29.59
CA ARG A 33 5.26 -2.42 -29.40
C ARG A 33 3.86 -3.01 -29.25
N ARG A 34 3.03 -2.43 -28.38
CA ARG A 34 1.72 -2.96 -28.06
C ARG A 34 0.70 -2.77 -29.18
N VAL A 35 0.60 -1.54 -29.73
CA VAL A 35 -0.48 -1.15 -30.65
C VAL A 35 -0.12 -1.48 -32.09
N ILE A 36 1.11 -1.20 -32.51
CA ILE A 36 1.53 -1.36 -33.91
C ILE A 36 2.04 -2.77 -34.18
N ARG A 37 2.85 -3.33 -33.27
CA ARG A 37 3.46 -4.65 -33.44
C ARG A 37 2.69 -5.80 -32.78
N GLY A 38 1.67 -5.51 -31.97
CA GLY A 38 0.86 -6.52 -31.26
C GLY A 38 1.62 -7.29 -30.18
N GLU A 39 2.75 -6.77 -29.71
CA GLU A 39 3.56 -7.43 -28.71
C GLU A 39 2.90 -7.43 -27.31
N VAL A 40 3.15 -8.46 -26.52
CA VAL A 40 2.80 -8.49 -25.10
C VAL A 40 3.93 -7.84 -24.32
N ILE A 41 3.65 -6.69 -23.69
CA ILE A 41 4.64 -5.99 -22.86
C ILE A 41 4.72 -6.68 -21.50
N PRO A 42 5.92 -7.13 -21.05
CA PRO A 42 6.12 -7.65 -19.71
C PRO A 42 5.72 -6.62 -18.64
N HIS A 43 5.13 -7.07 -17.53
CA HIS A 43 4.62 -6.17 -16.50
C HIS A 43 5.72 -5.23 -15.95
N ALA A 44 6.93 -5.74 -15.75
CA ALA A 44 8.06 -4.96 -15.24
C ALA A 44 8.55 -3.84 -16.19
N GLU A 45 8.21 -3.92 -17.49
CA GLU A 45 8.56 -2.90 -18.48
C GLU A 45 7.49 -1.82 -18.64
N LYS A 46 6.26 -2.08 -18.14
CA LYS A 46 5.12 -1.18 -18.35
C LYS A 46 5.30 0.16 -17.66
N VAL A 47 4.95 1.20 -18.38
CA VAL A 47 4.80 2.58 -17.88
C VAL A 47 3.31 2.85 -17.77
N PHE A 48 2.83 3.16 -16.57
CA PHE A 48 1.41 3.39 -16.30
C PHE A 48 1.07 4.88 -16.19
N SER A 49 2.05 5.72 -15.85
CA SER A 49 1.89 7.17 -15.80
C SER A 49 3.17 7.83 -16.32
N LEU A 50 3.01 8.93 -17.07
CA LEU A 50 4.13 9.71 -17.58
C LEU A 50 4.77 10.58 -16.51
N PHE A 51 3.94 11.20 -15.66
CA PHE A 51 4.37 12.17 -14.66
C PHE A 51 4.60 11.55 -13.28
N GLU A 52 4.04 10.34 -13.04
CA GLU A 52 4.11 9.63 -11.77
C GLU A 52 4.75 8.24 -11.98
N PRO A 53 6.10 8.17 -12.08
CA PRO A 53 6.82 6.94 -12.42
C PRO A 53 6.58 5.78 -11.45
N HIS A 54 6.19 6.10 -10.22
CA HIS A 54 5.88 5.16 -9.15
C HIS A 54 4.48 4.53 -9.26
N THR A 55 3.68 4.93 -10.26
CA THR A 55 2.33 4.37 -10.46
C THR A 55 2.39 2.86 -10.71
N GLU A 56 1.67 2.12 -9.90
CA GLU A 56 1.54 0.67 -9.98
C GLU A 56 0.18 0.26 -10.56
N TRP A 57 0.14 -0.94 -11.11
CA TRP A 57 -1.09 -1.61 -11.53
C TRP A 57 -1.61 -2.47 -10.39
N ILE A 58 -2.69 -2.04 -9.77
CA ILE A 58 -3.29 -2.70 -8.61
C ILE A 58 -4.51 -3.51 -9.06
N SER A 59 -4.39 -4.83 -9.02
CA SER A 59 -5.52 -5.72 -9.31
C SER A 59 -6.41 -5.85 -8.08
N LYS A 60 -7.69 -5.48 -8.21
CA LYS A 60 -8.65 -5.49 -7.10
C LYS A 60 -9.39 -6.81 -6.94
N GLY A 61 -9.44 -7.66 -7.96
CA GLY A 61 -10.18 -8.92 -7.92
C GLY A 61 -11.70 -8.75 -7.70
N LYS A 62 -12.23 -7.54 -7.88
CA LYS A 62 -13.66 -7.22 -7.73
C LYS A 62 -14.34 -7.10 -9.09
N ALA A 63 -15.61 -7.51 -9.17
CA ALA A 63 -16.43 -7.25 -10.35
C ALA A 63 -16.71 -5.74 -10.47
N GLY A 64 -16.54 -5.18 -11.67
CA GLY A 64 -16.78 -3.76 -11.96
C GLY A 64 -15.49 -3.00 -12.27
N VAL A 65 -14.63 -2.74 -11.32
CA VAL A 65 -13.31 -2.11 -11.55
C VAL A 65 -12.22 -3.12 -11.21
N PRO A 66 -11.74 -3.88 -12.22
CA PRO A 66 -10.77 -4.95 -11.95
C PRO A 66 -9.37 -4.42 -11.61
N VAL A 67 -9.10 -3.17 -12.00
CA VAL A 67 -7.76 -2.56 -11.88
C VAL A 67 -7.88 -1.11 -11.46
N GLU A 68 -6.99 -0.70 -10.57
CA GLU A 68 -6.72 0.70 -10.24
C GLU A 68 -5.26 1.02 -10.53
N LEU A 69 -4.99 2.25 -10.94
CA LEU A 69 -3.64 2.77 -11.12
C LEU A 69 -3.30 3.73 -9.98
N GLY A 70 -2.13 3.59 -9.40
CA GLY A 70 -1.69 4.42 -8.28
C GLY A 70 -0.68 3.71 -7.41
N VAL A 71 -0.50 4.17 -6.19
CA VAL A 71 0.26 3.49 -5.14
C VAL A 71 -0.68 3.10 -4.02
N LYS A 72 -0.38 2.00 -3.37
CA LYS A 72 -1.09 1.62 -2.14
C LYS A 72 -0.58 2.45 -0.98
N VAL A 73 -1.49 2.89 -0.14
CA VAL A 73 -1.17 3.53 1.14
C VAL A 73 -1.83 2.73 2.25
N CYS A 74 -1.04 2.31 3.21
CA CYS A 74 -1.55 1.76 4.47
C CYS A 74 -1.73 2.89 5.47
N ILE A 75 -2.87 2.93 6.13
CA ILE A 75 -3.23 3.95 7.10
C ILE A 75 -3.57 3.27 8.42
N LEU A 76 -3.02 3.79 9.52
CA LEU A 76 -3.42 3.46 10.88
C LEU A 76 -4.24 4.63 11.45
N GLU A 77 -5.47 4.34 11.79
CA GLU A 77 -6.44 5.33 12.32
C GLU A 77 -6.86 4.93 13.72
N ASP A 78 -7.11 5.92 14.59
CA ASP A 78 -7.64 5.70 15.92
C ASP A 78 -9.19 5.66 15.92
N GLN A 79 -9.78 5.39 17.10
CA GLN A 79 -11.23 5.33 17.28
C GLN A 79 -11.97 6.67 17.09
N HIS A 80 -11.23 7.77 16.93
CA HIS A 80 -11.74 9.12 16.69
C HIS A 80 -11.52 9.59 15.25
N GLN A 81 -11.06 8.67 14.37
CA GLN A 81 -10.79 8.93 12.95
C GLN A 81 -9.57 9.85 12.70
N PHE A 82 -8.62 9.89 13.64
CA PHE A 82 -7.34 10.55 13.42
C PHE A 82 -6.32 9.56 12.86
N ILE A 83 -5.64 9.95 11.79
CA ILE A 83 -4.55 9.17 11.20
C ILE A 83 -3.34 9.27 12.12
N LEU A 84 -3.00 8.17 12.78
CA LEU A 84 -1.85 8.06 13.66
C LEU A 84 -0.55 7.79 12.89
N HIS A 85 -0.64 7.03 11.82
CA HIS A 85 0.50 6.68 10.98
C HIS A 85 0.06 6.31 9.56
N HIS A 86 0.95 6.48 8.59
CA HIS A 86 0.74 6.04 7.23
C HIS A 86 2.03 5.48 6.63
N HIS A 87 1.90 4.61 5.66
CA HIS A 87 3.02 4.04 4.91
C HIS A 87 2.65 3.90 3.44
N VAL A 88 3.46 4.50 2.56
CA VAL A 88 3.33 4.33 1.11
C VAL A 88 4.00 3.01 0.73
N MET A 89 3.22 2.11 0.16
CA MET A 89 3.64 0.73 -0.12
C MET A 89 4.19 0.64 -1.53
N GLU A 90 5.50 0.56 -1.68
CA GLU A 90 6.14 0.32 -2.97
C GLU A 90 6.40 -1.18 -3.14
N LYS A 91 5.66 -1.82 -4.03
CA LYS A 91 5.77 -3.28 -4.33
C LYS A 91 5.65 -4.19 -3.09
N GLN A 92 5.00 -3.70 -2.05
CA GLN A 92 4.77 -4.42 -0.80
C GLN A 92 3.34 -4.95 -0.73
N THR A 93 3.16 -6.00 0.06
CA THR A 93 1.84 -6.54 0.42
C THR A 93 1.47 -6.15 1.84
N ASP A 94 0.16 -6.14 2.13
CA ASP A 94 -0.38 -5.70 3.41
C ASP A 94 0.23 -6.48 4.60
N ASP A 95 0.41 -7.79 4.44
CA ASP A 95 1.00 -8.65 5.47
C ASP A 95 2.48 -8.32 5.75
N GLN A 96 3.24 -7.87 4.77
CA GLN A 96 4.66 -7.52 4.94
C GLN A 96 4.88 -6.28 5.80
N ILE A 97 3.93 -5.36 5.83
CA ILE A 97 4.07 -4.08 6.52
C ILE A 97 3.41 -4.03 7.90
N ALA A 98 2.54 -4.99 8.24
CA ALA A 98 1.72 -4.97 9.44
C ALA A 98 2.54 -4.72 10.74
N VAL A 99 3.62 -5.47 10.90
CA VAL A 99 4.46 -5.39 12.11
C VAL A 99 5.24 -4.08 12.17
N SER A 100 5.87 -3.69 11.05
CA SER A 100 6.63 -2.42 10.98
C SER A 100 5.74 -1.20 11.22
N MET A 101 4.52 -1.20 10.67
CA MET A 101 3.54 -0.13 10.89
C MET A 101 3.24 0.06 12.39
N ILE A 102 2.98 -1.02 13.11
CA ILE A 102 2.71 -0.96 14.55
C ILE A 102 3.96 -0.52 15.32
N ALA A 103 5.12 -1.05 14.97
CA ALA A 103 6.38 -0.69 15.63
C ALA A 103 6.70 0.82 15.46
N GLU A 104 6.51 1.36 14.25
CA GLU A 104 6.72 2.79 13.99
C GLU A 104 5.67 3.66 14.70
N ALA A 105 4.39 3.28 14.65
CA ALA A 105 3.33 4.01 15.31
C ALA A 105 3.54 4.06 16.84
N LYS A 106 4.02 2.97 17.46
CA LYS A 106 4.30 2.92 18.89
C LYS A 106 5.42 3.85 19.34
N LYS A 107 6.34 4.26 18.47
CA LYS A 107 7.35 5.27 18.80
C LYS A 107 6.71 6.63 19.13
N CYS A 108 5.66 7.00 18.40
CA CYS A 108 4.90 8.23 18.62
C CYS A 108 3.76 8.05 19.63
N PHE A 109 3.15 6.86 19.66
CA PHE A 109 1.99 6.52 20.49
C PHE A 109 2.26 5.28 21.36
N PRO A 110 3.06 5.38 22.43
CA PRO A 110 3.46 4.24 23.26
C PRO A 110 2.29 3.50 23.92
N LYS A 111 1.13 4.17 24.05
CA LYS A 111 -0.09 3.61 24.63
C LYS A 111 -0.92 2.80 23.62
N LEU A 112 -0.50 2.70 22.37
CA LEU A 112 -1.15 1.87 21.35
C LEU A 112 -1.03 0.40 21.77
N ASN A 113 -2.12 -0.21 22.19
CA ASN A 113 -2.16 -1.56 22.74
C ASN A 113 -3.15 -2.48 22.04
N ALA A 114 -4.03 -1.95 21.20
CA ALA A 114 -5.02 -2.71 20.45
C ALA A 114 -5.05 -2.24 18.98
N CYS A 115 -5.18 -3.18 18.05
CA CYS A 115 -5.36 -2.84 16.64
C CYS A 115 -6.23 -3.88 15.93
N SER A 116 -7.09 -3.40 15.03
CA SER A 116 -7.87 -4.20 14.10
C SER A 116 -7.28 -4.05 12.69
N PHE A 117 -7.20 -5.16 11.98
CA PHE A 117 -6.62 -5.22 10.64
C PHE A 117 -7.61 -5.78 9.63
N ASP A 118 -7.48 -5.39 8.37
CA ASP A 118 -8.16 -6.09 7.30
C ASP A 118 -7.56 -7.50 7.09
N LYS A 119 -8.35 -8.37 6.51
CA LYS A 119 -7.95 -9.76 6.20
C LYS A 119 -6.69 -9.84 5.33
N GLY A 120 -6.42 -8.80 4.53
CA GLY A 120 -5.21 -8.69 3.70
C GLY A 120 -3.90 -8.78 4.50
N PHE A 121 -3.91 -8.35 5.75
CA PHE A 121 -2.74 -8.34 6.63
C PHE A 121 -2.39 -9.71 7.25
N HIS A 122 -3.26 -10.72 7.07
CA HIS A 122 -3.04 -11.99 7.74
C HIS A 122 -1.87 -12.79 7.18
N SER A 123 -0.90 -13.06 8.06
CA SER A 123 0.14 -14.07 7.96
C SER A 123 0.31 -14.74 9.34
N PRO A 124 0.41 -16.08 9.44
CA PRO A 124 0.55 -16.74 10.75
C PRO A 124 1.78 -16.27 11.53
N ALA A 125 2.91 -16.03 10.85
CA ALA A 125 4.14 -15.54 11.47
C ALA A 125 3.95 -14.13 12.03
N HIS A 126 3.42 -13.22 11.20
CA HIS A 126 3.20 -11.82 11.60
C HIS A 126 2.11 -11.68 12.66
N GLN A 127 1.11 -12.55 12.69
CA GLN A 127 0.13 -12.55 13.77
C GLN A 127 0.78 -12.83 15.12
N ALA A 128 1.70 -13.80 15.19
CA ALA A 128 2.44 -14.10 16.43
C ALA A 128 3.35 -12.94 16.84
N GLU A 129 3.96 -12.25 15.88
CA GLU A 129 4.82 -11.10 16.13
C GLU A 129 4.00 -9.86 16.59
N LEU A 130 2.85 -9.60 15.99
CA LEU A 130 1.95 -8.52 16.38
C LEU A 130 1.49 -8.68 17.85
N THR A 131 1.27 -9.91 18.32
CA THR A 131 0.90 -10.17 19.74
C THR A 131 2.02 -9.87 20.74
N GLN A 132 3.26 -9.69 20.28
CA GLN A 132 4.36 -9.20 21.14
C GLN A 132 4.33 -7.67 21.29
N HIS A 133 3.73 -6.98 20.33
CA HIS A 133 3.63 -5.52 20.32
C HIS A 133 2.30 -5.00 20.87
N LEU A 134 1.22 -5.77 20.76
CA LEU A 134 -0.14 -5.37 21.10
C LEU A 134 -0.79 -6.37 22.06
N ASP A 135 -1.54 -5.87 23.02
CA ASP A 135 -2.33 -6.70 23.95
C ASP A 135 -3.54 -7.33 23.24
N GLN A 136 -4.11 -6.61 22.27
CA GLN A 136 -5.26 -7.08 21.51
C GLN A 136 -5.02 -6.91 19.99
N VAL A 137 -5.05 -8.02 19.27
CA VAL A 137 -4.93 -8.08 17.81
C VAL A 137 -6.19 -8.68 17.21
N THR A 138 -6.95 -7.88 16.47
CA THR A 138 -8.12 -8.33 15.72
C THR A 138 -7.74 -8.47 14.25
N LEU A 139 -7.37 -9.69 13.85
CA LEU A 139 -6.89 -9.99 12.51
C LEU A 139 -7.63 -11.21 11.95
N PRO A 140 -8.58 -11.00 11.01
CA PRO A 140 -9.30 -12.10 10.37
C PRO A 140 -8.37 -13.00 9.56
N ARG A 141 -8.51 -14.31 9.69
CA ARG A 141 -7.63 -15.27 9.01
C ARG A 141 -8.00 -15.47 7.53
N LYS A 142 -6.96 -15.65 6.70
CA LYS A 142 -7.12 -16.08 5.30
C LYS A 142 -7.39 -17.58 5.23
N GLY A 143 -8.18 -18.01 4.23
CA GLY A 143 -8.42 -19.42 3.92
C GLY A 143 -9.52 -20.07 4.75
N LYS A 144 -9.47 -21.40 4.84
CA LYS A 144 -10.47 -22.19 5.59
C LYS A 144 -10.15 -22.18 7.08
N LEU A 145 -11.10 -21.71 7.87
CA LEU A 145 -10.96 -21.62 9.32
C LEU A 145 -11.16 -22.98 9.99
N SER A 146 -10.35 -23.30 11.00
CA SER A 146 -10.65 -24.37 11.94
C SER A 146 -11.86 -24.01 12.82
N LYS A 147 -12.48 -25.00 13.47
CA LYS A 147 -13.62 -24.75 14.37
C LYS A 147 -13.24 -23.80 15.51
N GLU A 148 -12.04 -23.92 16.05
CA GLU A 148 -11.52 -23.05 17.13
C GLU A 148 -11.39 -21.60 16.66
N HIS A 149 -10.79 -21.38 15.49
CA HIS A 149 -10.66 -20.03 14.92
C HIS A 149 -12.00 -19.41 14.55
N GLN A 150 -12.96 -20.23 14.07
CA GLN A 150 -14.34 -19.77 13.85
C GLN A 150 -15.01 -19.32 15.14
N ALA A 151 -14.76 -20.02 16.25
CA ALA A 151 -15.30 -19.64 17.55
C ALA A 151 -14.74 -18.29 18.01
N VAL A 152 -13.44 -18.07 17.86
CA VAL A 152 -12.79 -16.77 18.17
C VAL A 152 -13.34 -15.64 17.31
N GLU A 153 -13.43 -15.83 15.99
CA GLU A 153 -13.94 -14.78 15.07
C GLU A 153 -15.44 -14.49 15.24
N ARG A 154 -16.16 -15.35 15.98
CA ARG A 154 -17.59 -15.17 16.34
C ARG A 154 -17.79 -14.51 17.70
N THR A 155 -16.76 -14.29 18.49
CA THR A 155 -16.89 -13.58 19.76
C THR A 155 -17.41 -12.16 19.53
N GLU A 156 -18.20 -11.66 20.46
CA GLU A 156 -18.77 -10.32 20.37
C GLU A 156 -17.69 -9.23 20.24
N GLU A 157 -16.61 -9.40 20.98
CA GLU A 157 -15.45 -8.50 20.98
C GLU A 157 -14.78 -8.45 19.59
N PHE A 158 -14.55 -9.63 18.97
CA PHE A 158 -13.93 -9.71 17.65
C PHE A 158 -14.83 -9.08 16.59
N VAL A 159 -16.12 -9.39 16.61
CA VAL A 159 -17.11 -8.86 15.68
C VAL A 159 -17.21 -7.33 15.81
N LYS A 160 -17.26 -6.81 17.03
CA LYS A 160 -17.31 -5.37 17.32
C LYS A 160 -16.06 -4.65 16.77
N ALA A 161 -14.88 -5.18 17.08
CA ALA A 161 -13.61 -4.60 16.60
C ALA A 161 -13.52 -4.63 15.05
N ARG A 162 -13.97 -5.71 14.42
CA ARG A 162 -14.04 -5.82 12.96
C ARG A 162 -15.01 -4.82 12.33
N HIS A 163 -16.17 -4.59 12.96
CA HIS A 163 -17.12 -3.57 12.49
C HIS A 163 -16.57 -2.16 12.62
N ALA A 164 -15.85 -1.87 13.71
CA ALA A 164 -15.18 -0.59 13.87
C ALA A 164 -14.11 -0.35 12.77
N HIS A 165 -13.39 -1.40 12.38
CA HIS A 165 -12.41 -1.32 11.29
C HIS A 165 -13.03 -0.95 9.93
N SER A 166 -14.22 -1.46 9.62
CA SER A 166 -14.88 -1.13 8.34
C SER A 166 -15.25 0.37 8.20
N ALA A 167 -15.27 1.13 9.27
CA ALA A 167 -15.51 2.57 9.23
C ALA A 167 -14.31 3.35 8.65
N VAL A 168 -13.10 2.81 8.70
CA VAL A 168 -11.88 3.44 8.15
C VAL A 168 -11.98 3.65 6.64
N GLU A 169 -12.52 2.67 5.90
CA GLU A 169 -12.73 2.81 4.45
C GLU A 169 -13.69 3.97 4.10
N SER A 170 -14.63 4.28 4.98
CA SER A 170 -15.59 5.37 4.78
C SER A 170 -14.97 6.75 5.04
N ALA A 171 -14.03 6.84 5.97
CA ALA A 171 -13.33 8.08 6.30
C ALA A 171 -12.38 8.54 5.19
N ILE A 172 -11.82 7.60 4.41
CA ILE A 172 -10.92 7.91 3.29
C ILE A 172 -11.69 8.50 2.09
N ASN A 173 -12.98 8.19 1.97
CA ASN A 173 -13.83 8.61 0.85
C ASN A 173 -14.70 9.85 1.17
N ALA A 174 -14.55 10.44 2.33
CA ALA A 174 -15.29 11.64 2.77
C ALA A 174 -14.48 12.92 2.50
#